data_3d902b5caf8b64b02976ec602d5f3091
#
_entry.id   3d902b5caf8b64b02976ec602d5f3091
#
_cell.length_a   1.000
_cell.length_b   1.000
_cell.length_c   1.000
_cell.angle_alpha   90.00
_cell.angle_beta   90.00
_cell.angle_gamma   90.00
#
_symmetry.space_group_name_H-M   'P 1'
#
loop_
_entity.id
_entity.type
_entity.pdbx_description
1 polymer ?
#
loop_
_entity_poly.entity_id
_entity_poly.type
_entity_poly.pdbx_seq_one_letter_code
_entity_poly.pdbx_strand_id
1 'polypeptide(L)'
;MISFALTEEQTLVQAAAKQFAADEARPAARAADEAGEFPEMLLRRAWDLGLAKSAADAEPMDQPSVLNAVALGEIAHGDAALAVALAGALGFARAVASQGTEAQRERHLAAFQSDAPVFAAVATRDAGWFCGQGRATRAGRAGNGWRIEGAKALVPLAARCDRLLVTAETEEGVRGFIVEAKSPRLRIEPARGTLGMRALQMADIVLDGVEVTDDELLPGAMRRVIDASRIALTAVLGGLARAVYEYTLPYVKERVVHGEPIGRKQAVAFKLADMHIAANAIRWTGLRAAAELDSNPEAARTARLAQRYAAEQALKIADEGVQLFGGYGFIREYPLEMWYRNARSLSVLDGLAGV
;
A
#
# COMPACT_ATOMS: atom_id res chain seq x y z
N MET A 1 19.94 -14.37 20.47
CA MET A 1 18.89 -15.31 19.98
C MET A 1 18.00 -14.51 19.06
N ILE A 2 17.83 -14.91 17.82
CA ILE A 2 16.90 -14.23 16.90
C ILE A 2 15.50 -14.62 17.31
N SER A 3 14.66 -13.66 17.72
CA SER A 3 13.25 -13.87 18.01
C SER A 3 12.42 -13.47 16.80
N PHE A 4 11.45 -14.28 16.41
CA PHE A 4 10.43 -13.97 15.42
C PHE A 4 9.09 -13.58 16.09
N ALA A 5 9.08 -13.49 17.42
CA ALA A 5 7.88 -13.09 18.15
C ALA A 5 7.68 -11.57 18.02
N LEU A 6 6.43 -11.19 17.83
CA LEU A 6 6.03 -9.78 17.88
C LEU A 6 6.13 -9.26 19.31
N THR A 7 6.38 -7.97 19.47
CA THR A 7 6.29 -7.30 20.78
C THR A 7 4.83 -7.27 21.27
N GLU A 8 4.61 -6.94 22.54
CA GLU A 8 3.23 -6.78 23.08
C GLU A 8 2.45 -5.74 22.26
N GLU A 9 3.07 -4.61 21.97
CA GLU A 9 2.47 -3.54 21.20
C GLU A 9 2.13 -3.98 19.76
N GLN A 10 3.07 -4.61 19.05
CA GLN A 10 2.82 -5.17 17.72
C GLN A 10 1.71 -6.20 17.73
N THR A 11 1.59 -6.99 18.81
CA THR A 11 0.53 -7.98 18.98
C THR A 11 -0.83 -7.32 19.19
N LEU A 12 -0.90 -6.24 19.98
CA LEU A 12 -2.14 -5.46 20.18
C LEU A 12 -2.60 -4.80 18.87
N VAL A 13 -1.69 -4.17 18.14
CA VAL A 13 -1.99 -3.56 16.84
C VAL A 13 -2.44 -4.62 15.84
N GLN A 14 -1.78 -5.79 15.81
CA GLN A 14 -2.21 -6.90 14.97
C GLN A 14 -3.63 -7.35 15.29
N ALA A 15 -3.96 -7.52 16.57
CA ALA A 15 -5.29 -7.95 17.00
C ALA A 15 -6.37 -6.93 16.60
N ALA A 16 -6.14 -5.65 16.84
CA ALA A 16 -7.06 -4.57 16.45
C ALA A 16 -7.27 -4.51 14.93
N ALA A 17 -6.18 -4.54 14.16
CA ALA A 17 -6.23 -4.53 12.68
C ALA A 17 -6.96 -5.77 12.13
N LYS A 18 -6.72 -6.94 12.70
CA LYS A 18 -7.38 -8.20 12.32
C LYS A 18 -8.87 -8.16 12.62
N GLN A 19 -9.27 -7.66 13.78
CA GLN A 19 -10.68 -7.52 14.15
C GLN A 19 -11.39 -6.55 13.18
N PHE A 20 -10.83 -5.36 12.99
CA PHE A 20 -11.36 -4.39 12.01
C PHE A 20 -11.47 -4.97 10.60
N ALA A 21 -10.45 -5.72 10.16
CA ALA A 21 -10.44 -6.36 8.85
C ALA A 21 -11.59 -7.37 8.68
N ALA A 22 -11.89 -8.14 9.73
CA ALA A 22 -12.95 -9.15 9.71
C ALA A 22 -14.36 -8.53 9.80
N ASP A 23 -14.53 -7.58 10.72
CA ASP A 23 -15.84 -7.08 11.10
C ASP A 23 -16.33 -5.94 10.20
N GLU A 24 -15.43 -5.17 9.61
CA GLU A 24 -15.77 -3.96 8.84
C GLU A 24 -15.21 -3.97 7.42
N ALA A 25 -13.90 -4.17 7.23
CA ALA A 25 -13.28 -4.06 5.90
C ALA A 25 -13.76 -5.15 4.93
N ARG A 26 -13.75 -6.42 5.35
CA ARG A 26 -14.17 -7.55 4.50
C ARG A 26 -15.65 -7.48 4.08
N PRO A 27 -16.61 -7.20 4.98
CA PRO A 27 -18.01 -7.03 4.59
C PRO A 27 -18.27 -5.90 3.61
N ALA A 28 -17.52 -4.79 3.71
CA ALA A 28 -17.69 -3.63 2.85
C ALA A 28 -16.97 -3.73 1.49
N ALA A 29 -15.97 -4.60 1.36
CA ALA A 29 -15.04 -4.64 0.22
C ALA A 29 -15.73 -4.78 -1.14
N ARG A 30 -16.71 -5.69 -1.26
CA ARG A 30 -17.44 -5.91 -2.52
C ARG A 30 -18.24 -4.68 -2.92
N ALA A 31 -19.01 -4.11 -2.01
CA ALA A 31 -19.81 -2.92 -2.28
C ALA A 31 -18.92 -1.71 -2.66
N ALA A 32 -17.79 -1.53 -2.00
CA ALA A 32 -16.81 -0.49 -2.33
C ALA A 32 -16.17 -0.69 -3.72
N ASP A 33 -15.82 -1.92 -4.09
CA ASP A 33 -15.27 -2.24 -5.43
C ASP A 33 -16.32 -1.94 -6.52
N GLU A 34 -17.59 -2.28 -6.30
CA GLU A 34 -18.68 -2.05 -7.26
C GLU A 34 -19.04 -0.58 -7.38
N ALA A 35 -19.11 0.15 -6.26
CA ALA A 35 -19.34 1.59 -6.24
C ALA A 35 -18.16 2.38 -6.84
N GLY A 36 -16.93 1.83 -6.74
CA GLY A 36 -15.70 2.53 -7.12
C GLY A 36 -15.29 3.60 -6.11
N GLU A 37 -15.77 3.51 -4.87
CA GLU A 37 -15.46 4.41 -3.77
C GLU A 37 -15.66 3.74 -2.41
N PHE A 38 -14.97 4.23 -1.39
CA PHE A 38 -15.18 3.78 -0.02
C PHE A 38 -16.29 4.58 0.67
N PRO A 39 -17.14 3.92 1.49
CA PRO A 39 -18.02 4.63 2.41
C PRO A 39 -17.20 5.52 3.37
N GLU A 40 -17.63 6.76 3.57
CA GLU A 40 -16.95 7.70 4.48
C GLU A 40 -16.79 7.16 5.90
N MET A 41 -17.80 6.45 6.40
CA MET A 41 -17.76 5.83 7.72
C MET A 41 -16.66 4.77 7.82
N LEU A 42 -16.43 3.99 6.74
CA LEU A 42 -15.36 2.99 6.72
C LEU A 42 -13.98 3.65 6.77
N LEU A 43 -13.78 4.73 6.01
CA LEU A 43 -12.52 5.49 6.06
C LEU A 43 -12.28 6.11 7.44
N ARG A 44 -13.32 6.64 8.08
CA ARG A 44 -13.22 7.17 9.44
C ARG A 44 -12.85 6.08 10.46
N ARG A 45 -13.51 4.94 10.42
CA ARG A 45 -13.18 3.81 11.30
C ARG A 45 -11.79 3.24 11.07
N ALA A 46 -11.35 3.21 9.81
CA ALA A 46 -9.99 2.85 9.47
C ALA A 46 -8.97 3.87 10.03
N TRP A 47 -9.31 5.16 10.01
CA TRP A 47 -8.52 6.22 10.64
C TRP A 47 -8.43 6.07 12.17
N ASP A 48 -9.53 5.66 12.82
CA ASP A 48 -9.62 5.45 14.27
C ASP A 48 -8.69 4.32 14.77
N LEU A 49 -8.15 3.49 13.88
CA LEU A 49 -7.05 2.56 14.23
C LEU A 49 -5.77 3.28 14.66
N GLY A 50 -5.64 4.57 14.39
CA GLY A 50 -4.56 5.41 14.87
C GLY A 50 -3.21 5.22 14.18
N LEU A 51 -3.10 4.41 13.13
CA LEU A 51 -1.81 4.10 12.48
C LEU A 51 -1.10 5.35 11.94
N ALA A 52 -1.81 6.20 11.20
CA ALA A 52 -1.24 7.43 10.66
C ALA A 52 -0.98 8.47 11.76
N LYS A 53 -1.80 8.50 12.81
CA LYS A 53 -1.61 9.35 13.99
C LYS A 53 -0.33 8.97 14.73
N SER A 54 -0.15 7.68 15.03
CA SER A 54 1.09 7.16 15.63
C SER A 54 2.32 7.41 14.75
N ALA A 55 2.19 7.30 13.44
CA ALA A 55 3.28 7.60 12.52
C ALA A 55 3.71 9.07 12.51
N ALA A 56 2.83 9.96 12.93
CA ALA A 56 3.06 11.41 13.04
C ALA A 56 3.62 11.82 14.41
N ASP A 57 3.71 10.92 15.38
CA ASP A 57 4.23 11.22 16.71
C ASP A 57 5.74 11.53 16.67
N ALA A 58 6.15 12.43 17.56
CA ALA A 58 7.54 12.85 17.67
C ALA A 58 8.47 11.73 18.18
N GLU A 59 7.94 10.85 19.01
CA GLU A 59 8.63 9.66 19.49
C GLU A 59 8.13 8.44 18.70
N PRO A 60 8.92 7.94 17.74
CA PRO A 60 8.52 6.79 16.98
C PRO A 60 8.47 5.54 17.85
N MET A 61 7.45 4.71 17.66
CA MET A 61 7.36 3.37 18.24
C MET A 61 8.58 2.54 17.89
N ASP A 62 8.89 1.52 18.71
CA ASP A 62 9.94 0.57 18.37
C ASP A 62 9.58 -0.22 17.11
N GLN A 63 10.54 -0.35 16.20
CA GLN A 63 10.39 -1.05 14.92
C GLN A 63 9.12 -0.64 14.13
N PRO A 64 8.97 0.63 13.80
CA PRO A 64 7.75 1.16 13.18
C PRO A 64 7.44 0.55 11.80
N SER A 65 8.45 0.15 11.03
CA SER A 65 8.23 -0.50 9.73
C SER A 65 7.67 -1.91 9.90
N VAL A 66 8.10 -2.65 10.93
CA VAL A 66 7.52 -3.96 11.28
C VAL A 66 6.07 -3.80 11.70
N LEU A 67 5.78 -2.85 12.58
CA LEU A 67 4.43 -2.57 13.06
C LEU A 67 3.48 -2.23 11.91
N ASN A 68 3.90 -1.34 11.01
CA ASN A 68 3.11 -0.94 9.85
C ASN A 68 2.87 -2.11 8.88
N ALA A 69 3.90 -2.93 8.63
CA ALA A 69 3.77 -4.12 7.79
C ALA A 69 2.78 -5.13 8.38
N VAL A 70 2.80 -5.35 9.70
CA VAL A 70 1.84 -6.20 10.40
C VAL A 70 0.42 -5.66 10.25
N ALA A 71 0.19 -4.39 10.57
CA ALA A 71 -1.12 -3.75 10.49
C ALA A 71 -1.71 -3.77 9.07
N LEU A 72 -0.93 -3.32 8.08
CA LEU A 72 -1.36 -3.30 6.68
C LEU A 72 -1.63 -4.70 6.13
N GLY A 73 -0.87 -5.70 6.54
CA GLY A 73 -1.11 -7.10 6.17
C GLY A 73 -2.43 -7.65 6.71
N GLU A 74 -2.79 -7.30 7.95
CA GLU A 74 -4.08 -7.71 8.53
C GLU A 74 -5.25 -6.97 7.88
N ILE A 75 -5.15 -5.66 7.65
CA ILE A 75 -6.19 -4.87 6.97
C ILE A 75 -6.38 -5.39 5.54
N ALA A 76 -5.30 -5.66 4.82
CA ALA A 76 -5.33 -6.19 3.45
C ALA A 76 -5.95 -7.59 3.36
N HIS A 77 -5.89 -8.39 4.43
CA HIS A 77 -6.62 -9.64 4.53
C HIS A 77 -8.14 -9.41 4.48
N GLY A 78 -8.63 -8.31 5.02
CA GLY A 78 -10.02 -7.85 4.85
C GLY A 78 -10.26 -7.24 3.48
N ASP A 79 -9.58 -6.14 3.20
CA ASP A 79 -9.63 -5.42 1.92
C ASP A 79 -8.27 -4.79 1.57
N ALA A 80 -7.66 -5.29 0.50
CA ALA A 80 -6.37 -4.78 0.01
C ALA A 80 -6.45 -3.32 -0.47
N ALA A 81 -7.58 -2.88 -1.02
CA ALA A 81 -7.76 -1.50 -1.46
C ALA A 81 -7.82 -0.54 -0.26
N LEU A 82 -8.50 -0.92 0.81
CA LEU A 82 -8.54 -0.11 2.03
C LEU A 82 -7.17 0.00 2.70
N ALA A 83 -6.39 -1.09 2.72
CA ALA A 83 -5.02 -1.06 3.22
C ALA A 83 -4.14 -0.07 2.43
N VAL A 84 -4.29 -0.02 1.10
CA VAL A 84 -3.59 0.97 0.26
C VAL A 84 -4.06 2.40 0.54
N ALA A 85 -5.36 2.61 0.79
CA ALA A 85 -5.90 3.93 1.13
C ALA A 85 -5.25 4.48 2.41
N LEU A 86 -5.10 3.63 3.43
CA LEU A 86 -4.43 4.01 4.69
C LEU A 86 -2.93 4.22 4.51
N ALA A 87 -2.29 3.42 3.68
CA ALA A 87 -0.86 3.51 3.41
C ALA A 87 -0.44 4.88 2.87
N GLY A 88 -1.30 5.60 2.16
CA GLY A 88 -1.01 6.94 1.65
C GLY A 88 -0.73 7.96 2.76
N ALA A 89 -1.67 8.13 3.67
CA ALA A 89 -1.54 9.04 4.82
C ALA A 89 -0.42 8.60 5.77
N LEU A 90 -0.33 7.29 6.06
CA LEU A 90 0.71 6.69 6.88
C LEU A 90 2.11 7.00 6.33
N GLY A 91 2.33 6.79 5.03
CA GLY A 91 3.62 7.01 4.40
C GLY A 91 4.02 8.48 4.35
N PHE A 92 3.06 9.38 4.09
CA PHE A 92 3.30 10.81 4.18
C PHE A 92 3.75 11.21 5.60
N ALA A 93 2.98 10.81 6.62
CA ALA A 93 3.28 11.10 8.02
C ALA A 93 4.67 10.58 8.42
N ARG A 94 4.99 9.33 8.08
CA ARG A 94 6.31 8.71 8.34
C ARG A 94 7.45 9.43 7.65
N ALA A 95 7.28 9.80 6.38
CA ALA A 95 8.30 10.51 5.63
C ALA A 95 8.62 11.86 6.26
N VAL A 96 7.59 12.64 6.63
CA VAL A 96 7.77 13.94 7.29
C VAL A 96 8.32 13.77 8.71
N ALA A 97 7.81 12.83 9.50
CA ALA A 97 8.28 12.58 10.87
C ALA A 97 9.75 12.19 10.90
N SER A 98 10.19 11.30 9.99
CA SER A 98 11.56 10.76 9.98
C SER A 98 12.59 11.63 9.28
N GLN A 99 12.18 12.45 8.29
CA GLN A 99 13.11 13.18 7.43
C GLN A 99 12.86 14.69 7.40
N GLY A 100 11.73 15.15 7.89
CA GLY A 100 11.38 16.58 7.91
C GLY A 100 12.16 17.36 8.97
N THR A 101 12.30 18.66 8.74
CA THR A 101 12.74 19.62 9.76
C THR A 101 11.68 19.74 10.86
N GLU A 102 12.03 20.33 12.00
CA GLU A 102 11.08 20.61 13.07
C GLU A 102 9.90 21.48 12.56
N ALA A 103 10.18 22.53 11.81
CA ALA A 103 9.16 23.38 11.21
C ALA A 103 8.24 22.62 10.23
N GLN A 104 8.79 21.66 9.46
CA GLN A 104 7.99 20.81 8.58
C GLN A 104 7.10 19.86 9.38
N ARG A 105 7.62 19.25 10.44
CA ARG A 105 6.83 18.38 11.33
C ARG A 105 5.68 19.15 11.98
N GLU A 106 5.94 20.31 12.56
CA GLU A 106 4.90 21.16 13.15
C GLU A 106 3.82 21.56 12.14
N ARG A 107 4.24 21.99 10.93
CA ARG A 107 3.31 22.45 9.88
C ARG A 107 2.46 21.33 9.29
N HIS A 108 3.06 20.17 9.02
CA HIS A 108 2.42 19.14 8.19
C HIS A 108 1.85 17.98 9.01
N LEU A 109 2.30 17.76 10.25
CA LEU A 109 1.82 16.65 11.08
C LEU A 109 0.77 17.05 12.11
N ALA A 110 0.59 18.35 12.40
CA ALA A 110 -0.42 18.80 13.37
C ALA A 110 -1.84 18.30 13.04
N ALA A 111 -2.22 18.28 11.75
CA ALA A 111 -3.53 17.78 11.33
C ALA A 111 -3.75 16.30 11.63
N PHE A 112 -2.69 15.49 11.67
CA PHE A 112 -2.77 14.04 11.96
C PHE A 112 -3.16 13.74 13.42
N GLN A 113 -3.04 14.70 14.32
CA GLN A 113 -3.46 14.57 15.72
C GLN A 113 -4.97 14.80 15.90
N SER A 114 -5.69 15.20 14.84
CA SER A 114 -7.14 15.40 14.88
C SER A 114 -7.91 14.07 14.75
N ASP A 115 -9.20 14.10 15.11
CA ASP A 115 -10.10 12.95 14.94
C ASP A 115 -10.65 12.84 13.49
N ALA A 116 -10.42 13.85 12.65
CA ALA A 116 -10.83 13.81 11.26
C ALA A 116 -9.76 13.12 10.39
N PRO A 117 -10.16 12.23 9.46
CA PRO A 117 -9.22 11.62 8.53
C PRO A 117 -8.45 12.65 7.71
N VAL A 118 -7.13 12.52 7.67
CA VAL A 118 -6.25 13.32 6.82
C VAL A 118 -5.93 12.50 5.57
N PHE A 119 -6.19 13.08 4.40
CA PHE A 119 -5.84 12.48 3.13
C PHE A 119 -4.54 13.08 2.60
N ALA A 120 -3.53 12.23 2.51
CA ALA A 120 -2.24 12.56 1.94
C ALA A 120 -1.71 11.35 1.18
N ALA A 121 -0.81 11.57 0.24
CA ALA A 121 -0.18 10.47 -0.51
C ALA A 121 1.27 10.78 -0.84
N VAL A 122 2.05 9.73 -1.08
CA VAL A 122 3.41 9.83 -1.61
C VAL A 122 3.39 9.43 -3.09
N ALA A 123 3.71 10.34 -3.96
CA ALA A 123 3.68 10.18 -5.41
C ALA A 123 5.11 9.94 -5.92
N THR A 124 5.50 8.67 -6.03
CA THR A 124 6.86 8.28 -6.44
C THR A 124 6.96 7.89 -7.92
N ARG A 125 5.89 7.38 -8.50
CA ARG A 125 5.91 6.79 -9.83
C ARG A 125 5.65 7.81 -10.93
N ASP A 126 6.56 7.92 -11.88
CA ASP A 126 6.37 8.79 -13.04
C ASP A 126 5.33 8.22 -14.01
N ALA A 127 4.51 9.09 -14.60
CA ALA A 127 3.54 8.72 -15.61
C ALA A 127 4.23 8.27 -16.92
N GLY A 128 3.54 7.37 -17.68
CA GLY A 128 4.05 6.87 -18.93
C GLY A 128 5.13 5.78 -18.81
N TRP A 129 5.49 5.37 -17.61
CA TRP A 129 6.50 4.34 -17.38
C TRP A 129 6.21 3.02 -18.11
N PHE A 130 4.94 2.61 -18.18
CA PHE A 130 4.54 1.39 -18.88
C PHE A 130 4.66 1.45 -20.39
N CYS A 131 4.61 2.65 -20.96
CA CYS A 131 4.65 2.85 -22.42
C CYS A 131 6.04 3.22 -22.94
N GLY A 132 7.04 3.34 -22.06
CA GLY A 132 8.37 3.84 -22.45
C GLY A 132 8.40 5.32 -22.87
N GLN A 133 7.28 6.04 -22.70
CA GLN A 133 7.13 7.46 -23.09
C GLN A 133 7.13 8.41 -21.89
N GLY A 134 7.36 7.87 -20.67
CA GLY A 134 7.38 8.67 -19.45
C GLY A 134 8.56 9.61 -19.42
N ARG A 135 8.28 10.85 -19.01
CA ARG A 135 9.32 11.78 -18.62
C ARG A 135 9.45 11.74 -17.10
N ALA A 136 10.68 11.60 -16.62
CA ALA A 136 10.95 11.73 -15.20
C ALA A 136 10.43 13.08 -14.70
N THR A 137 9.79 13.08 -13.54
CA THR A 137 9.42 14.32 -12.86
C THR A 137 10.70 15.00 -12.39
N ARG A 138 10.88 16.25 -12.76
CA ARG A 138 12.10 17.04 -12.50
C ARG A 138 11.78 18.26 -11.68
N ALA A 139 12.72 18.63 -10.81
CA ALA A 139 12.68 19.88 -10.08
C ALA A 139 13.97 20.66 -10.31
N GLY A 140 13.83 21.89 -10.75
CA GLY A 140 14.93 22.84 -10.92
C GLY A 140 14.80 24.04 -9.99
N ARG A 141 15.90 24.72 -9.69
CA ARG A 141 15.89 25.95 -8.92
C ARG A 141 15.12 27.04 -9.64
N ALA A 142 14.26 27.76 -8.93
CA ALA A 142 13.47 28.87 -9.44
C ALA A 142 13.32 29.95 -8.35
N GLY A 143 14.03 31.04 -8.50
CA GLY A 143 14.07 32.11 -7.47
C GLY A 143 14.56 31.54 -6.12
N ASN A 144 13.78 31.75 -5.06
CA ASN A 144 14.08 31.28 -3.70
C ASN A 144 13.46 29.91 -3.40
N GLY A 145 13.21 29.10 -4.42
CA GLY A 145 12.57 27.79 -4.24
C GLY A 145 12.81 26.88 -5.43
N TRP A 146 11.83 26.05 -5.72
CA TRP A 146 11.89 25.01 -6.74
C TRP A 146 10.68 25.07 -7.66
N ARG A 147 10.89 24.69 -8.91
CA ARG A 147 9.85 24.48 -9.92
C ARG A 147 9.85 23.04 -10.35
N ILE A 148 8.69 22.39 -10.22
CA ILE A 148 8.49 20.96 -10.45
C ILE A 148 7.69 20.79 -11.72
N GLU A 149 8.21 19.97 -12.66
CA GLU A 149 7.57 19.63 -13.94
C GLU A 149 7.56 18.11 -14.14
N GLY A 150 6.45 17.58 -14.65
CA GLY A 150 6.30 16.16 -14.94
C GLY A 150 4.92 15.63 -14.61
N ALA A 151 4.82 14.31 -14.44
CA ALA A 151 3.57 13.70 -14.02
C ALA A 151 3.81 12.43 -13.19
N LYS A 152 2.97 12.23 -12.17
CA LYS A 152 2.94 11.00 -11.35
C LYS A 152 1.70 10.19 -11.67
N ALA A 153 1.85 8.88 -11.74
CA ALA A 153 0.79 7.97 -12.11
C ALA A 153 0.24 7.18 -10.93
N LEU A 154 -1.06 6.86 -11.03
CA LEU A 154 -1.76 5.92 -10.16
C LEU A 154 -1.66 6.26 -8.67
N VAL A 155 -1.78 7.53 -8.32
CA VAL A 155 -1.76 8.00 -6.93
C VAL A 155 -3.13 7.70 -6.29
N PRO A 156 -3.15 6.90 -5.20
CA PRO A 156 -4.40 6.54 -4.53
C PRO A 156 -5.08 7.76 -3.90
N LEU A 157 -6.39 7.85 -4.02
CA LEU A 157 -7.22 8.90 -3.43
C LEU A 157 -6.72 10.34 -3.70
N ALA A 158 -5.97 10.56 -4.78
CA ALA A 158 -5.33 11.84 -5.06
C ALA A 158 -6.29 13.03 -5.03
N ALA A 159 -7.51 12.86 -5.53
CA ALA A 159 -8.54 13.90 -5.54
C ALA A 159 -9.02 14.30 -4.13
N ARG A 160 -8.78 13.46 -3.13
CA ARG A 160 -9.11 13.71 -1.72
C ARG A 160 -7.95 14.25 -0.90
N CYS A 161 -6.73 14.18 -1.44
CA CYS A 161 -5.54 14.63 -0.73
C CYS A 161 -5.50 16.15 -0.61
N ASP A 162 -5.11 16.64 0.57
CA ASP A 162 -4.75 18.03 0.78
C ASP A 162 -3.27 18.26 0.46
N ARG A 163 -2.43 17.26 0.70
CA ARG A 163 -0.98 17.31 0.51
C ARG A 163 -0.45 16.04 -0.15
N LEU A 164 0.60 16.22 -0.93
CA LEU A 164 1.29 15.18 -1.66
C LEU A 164 2.79 15.29 -1.39
N LEU A 165 3.44 14.18 -1.09
CA LEU A 165 4.90 14.09 -1.14
C LEU A 165 5.29 13.62 -2.54
N VAL A 166 5.81 14.52 -3.36
CA VAL A 166 6.19 14.24 -4.75
C VAL A 166 7.70 14.02 -4.84
N THR A 167 8.13 12.90 -5.40
CA THR A 167 9.54 12.70 -5.73
C THR A 167 9.87 13.32 -7.09
N ALA A 168 11.00 14.03 -7.18
CA ALA A 168 11.48 14.59 -8.44
C ALA A 168 13.00 14.45 -8.56
N GLU A 169 13.49 14.31 -9.79
CA GLU A 169 14.92 14.36 -10.10
C GLU A 169 15.41 15.80 -9.99
N THR A 170 16.53 15.98 -9.31
CA THR A 170 17.29 17.22 -9.23
C THR A 170 18.74 16.97 -9.65
N GLU A 171 19.56 18.02 -9.74
CA GLU A 171 21.01 17.89 -9.97
C GLU A 171 21.72 17.07 -8.86
N GLU A 172 21.15 17.04 -7.66
CA GLU A 172 21.66 16.32 -6.49
C GLU A 172 21.08 14.88 -6.36
N GLY A 173 20.26 14.44 -7.33
CA GLY A 173 19.56 13.16 -7.30
C GLY A 173 18.06 13.30 -6.99
N VAL A 174 17.42 12.19 -6.63
CA VAL A 174 15.98 12.17 -6.34
C VAL A 174 15.69 12.78 -4.96
N ARG A 175 14.85 13.82 -4.95
CA ARG A 175 14.43 14.53 -3.73
C ARG A 175 12.92 14.49 -3.57
N GLY A 176 12.43 14.74 -2.36
CA GLY A 176 11.00 14.78 -2.03
C GLY A 176 10.53 16.20 -1.75
N PHE A 177 9.41 16.57 -2.34
CA PHE A 177 8.81 17.87 -2.19
C PHE A 177 7.38 17.72 -1.66
N ILE A 178 7.04 18.47 -0.61
CA ILE A 178 5.68 18.56 -0.11
C ILE A 178 4.94 19.55 -1.00
N VAL A 179 3.87 19.10 -1.63
CA VAL A 179 3.08 19.89 -2.58
C VAL A 179 1.64 19.96 -2.11
N GLU A 180 1.04 21.13 -2.07
CA GLU A 180 -0.39 21.29 -1.84
C GLU A 180 -1.17 20.79 -3.06
N ALA A 181 -2.13 19.90 -2.85
CA ALA A 181 -2.93 19.33 -3.94
C ALA A 181 -3.79 20.38 -4.68
N LYS A 182 -4.06 21.52 -4.03
CA LYS A 182 -4.79 22.66 -4.60
C LYS A 182 -3.88 23.70 -5.32
N SER A 183 -2.59 23.36 -5.52
CA SER A 183 -1.67 24.26 -6.24
C SER A 183 -2.22 24.59 -7.64
N PRO A 184 -2.16 25.86 -8.10
CA PRO A 184 -2.77 26.29 -9.35
C PRO A 184 -2.25 25.59 -10.61
N ARG A 185 -1.03 25.06 -10.56
CA ARG A 185 -0.34 24.38 -11.67
C ARG A 185 -0.28 22.86 -11.48
N LEU A 186 -1.07 22.32 -10.54
CA LEU A 186 -1.25 20.91 -10.33
C LEU A 186 -2.63 20.51 -10.84
N ARG A 187 -2.69 19.48 -11.69
CA ARG A 187 -3.95 18.88 -12.14
C ARG A 187 -4.00 17.43 -11.71
N ILE A 188 -5.16 17.00 -11.23
CA ILE A 188 -5.46 15.62 -10.86
C ILE A 188 -6.36 15.05 -11.93
N GLU A 189 -5.88 14.04 -12.64
CA GLU A 189 -6.57 13.40 -13.75
C GLU A 189 -6.98 11.97 -13.33
N PRO A 190 -8.28 11.68 -13.14
CA PRO A 190 -8.71 10.36 -12.72
C PRO A 190 -8.24 9.26 -13.68
N ALA A 191 -7.68 8.18 -13.14
CA ALA A 191 -7.28 7.03 -13.93
C ALA A 191 -8.51 6.36 -14.54
N ARG A 192 -8.47 6.06 -15.83
CA ARG A 192 -9.59 5.47 -16.54
C ARG A 192 -9.53 3.95 -16.49
N GLY A 193 -10.66 3.32 -16.12
CA GLY A 193 -10.87 1.88 -16.32
C GLY A 193 -9.88 0.97 -15.59
N THR A 194 -9.62 1.21 -14.31
CA THR A 194 -8.78 0.33 -13.51
C THR A 194 -9.40 -1.06 -13.38
N LEU A 195 -8.62 -2.10 -13.59
CA LEU A 195 -9.05 -3.50 -13.51
C LEU A 195 -9.50 -3.87 -12.09
N GLY A 196 -8.67 -3.58 -11.11
CA GLY A 196 -8.91 -3.76 -9.68
C GLY A 196 -8.60 -2.49 -8.91
N MET A 197 -8.68 -2.55 -7.58
CA MET A 197 -8.44 -1.42 -6.69
C MET A 197 -9.38 -0.23 -6.98
N ARG A 198 -10.60 -0.52 -7.41
CA ARG A 198 -11.53 0.48 -7.96
C ARG A 198 -11.94 1.54 -6.96
N ALA A 199 -12.14 1.14 -5.69
CA ALA A 199 -12.52 2.05 -4.61
C ALA A 199 -11.46 3.11 -4.28
N LEU A 200 -10.20 2.92 -4.72
CA LEU A 200 -9.11 3.88 -4.49
C LEU A 200 -9.17 5.12 -5.36
N GLN A 201 -10.03 5.15 -6.38
CA GLN A 201 -10.14 6.32 -7.27
C GLN A 201 -8.75 6.85 -7.68
N MET A 202 -7.88 5.94 -8.12
CA MET A 202 -6.51 6.30 -8.50
C MET A 202 -6.51 7.40 -9.55
N ALA A 203 -5.56 8.33 -9.46
CA ALA A 203 -5.43 9.41 -10.42
C ALA A 203 -3.97 9.65 -10.80
N ASP A 204 -3.76 10.21 -11.98
CA ASP A 204 -2.49 10.77 -12.37
C ASP A 204 -2.43 12.24 -11.92
N ILE A 205 -1.24 12.68 -11.52
CA ILE A 205 -0.99 14.05 -11.07
C ILE A 205 -0.05 14.69 -12.08
N VAL A 206 -0.51 15.73 -12.75
CA VAL A 206 0.27 16.51 -13.70
C VAL A 206 0.77 17.77 -13.01
N LEU A 207 2.10 17.97 -13.05
CA LEU A 207 2.83 19.10 -12.47
C LEU A 207 3.33 19.98 -13.62
N ASP A 208 2.68 21.11 -13.85
CA ASP A 208 2.98 22.03 -14.95
C ASP A 208 3.73 23.27 -14.45
N GLY A 209 4.93 23.04 -13.93
CA GLY A 209 5.74 24.06 -13.30
C GLY A 209 5.21 24.49 -11.93
N VAL A 210 4.86 23.53 -11.09
CA VAL A 210 4.45 23.77 -9.70
C VAL A 210 5.61 24.36 -8.92
N GLU A 211 5.39 25.52 -8.32
CA GLU A 211 6.39 26.22 -7.52
C GLU A 211 6.21 25.92 -6.03
N VAL A 212 7.31 25.57 -5.37
CA VAL A 212 7.39 25.32 -3.92
C VAL A 212 8.59 26.05 -3.33
N THR A 213 8.48 26.44 -2.08
CA THR A 213 9.60 27.09 -1.36
C THR A 213 10.63 26.04 -0.91
N ASP A 214 11.81 26.49 -0.50
CA ASP A 214 12.83 25.62 0.08
C ASP A 214 12.34 24.89 1.34
N ASP A 215 11.40 25.49 2.07
CA ASP A 215 10.79 24.88 3.27
C ASP A 215 9.93 23.66 2.97
N GLU A 216 9.55 23.42 1.72
CA GLU A 216 8.77 22.26 1.29
C GLU A 216 9.66 21.12 0.73
N LEU A 217 10.98 21.33 0.64
CA LEU A 217 11.92 20.28 0.29
C LEU A 217 12.25 19.44 1.52
N LEU A 218 11.97 18.13 1.50
CA LEU A 218 12.43 17.21 2.53
C LEU A 218 13.96 17.05 2.46
N PRO A 219 14.69 17.26 3.55
CA PRO A 219 16.15 17.20 3.54
C PRO A 219 16.70 15.77 3.37
N GLY A 220 15.93 14.74 3.72
CA GLY A 220 16.36 13.35 3.70
C GLY A 220 16.33 12.71 2.29
N ALA A 221 17.02 11.58 2.17
CA ALA A 221 17.03 10.81 0.93
C ALA A 221 15.72 10.04 0.71
N MET A 222 15.12 10.18 -0.47
CA MET A 222 13.86 9.52 -0.81
C MET A 222 13.97 7.99 -0.93
N ARG A 223 15.18 7.44 -0.98
CA ARG A 223 15.40 5.99 -1.05
C ARG A 223 14.71 5.24 0.08
N ARG A 224 14.85 5.74 1.33
CA ARG A 224 14.19 5.12 2.50
C ARG A 224 12.67 5.12 2.37
N VAL A 225 12.08 6.21 1.88
CA VAL A 225 10.64 6.33 1.64
C VAL A 225 10.18 5.33 0.56
N ILE A 226 10.95 5.20 -0.52
CA ILE A 226 10.67 4.24 -1.60
C ILE A 226 10.75 2.80 -1.10
N ASP A 227 11.73 2.46 -0.27
CA ASP A 227 11.86 1.11 0.27
C ASP A 227 10.79 0.79 1.31
N ALA A 228 10.40 1.74 2.16
CA ALA A 228 9.23 1.61 3.02
C ALA A 228 7.95 1.35 2.20
N SER A 229 7.77 2.08 1.10
CA SER A 229 6.68 1.88 0.15
C SER A 229 6.64 0.46 -0.45
N ARG A 230 7.78 -0.12 -0.77
CA ARG A 230 7.90 -1.51 -1.24
C ARG A 230 7.54 -2.53 -0.17
N ILE A 231 7.93 -2.28 1.06
CA ILE A 231 7.60 -3.13 2.22
C ILE A 231 6.09 -3.16 2.44
N ALA A 232 5.43 -2.01 2.37
CA ALA A 232 3.98 -1.97 2.50
C ALA A 232 3.25 -2.68 1.37
N LEU A 233 3.68 -2.50 0.13
CA LEU A 233 3.12 -3.28 -0.98
C LEU A 233 3.30 -4.78 -0.74
N THR A 234 4.45 -5.21 -0.20
CA THR A 234 4.70 -6.60 0.19
C THR A 234 3.70 -7.06 1.26
N ALA A 235 3.46 -6.26 2.29
CA ALA A 235 2.51 -6.56 3.35
C ALA A 235 1.08 -6.67 2.84
N VAL A 236 0.64 -5.74 2.00
CA VAL A 236 -0.70 -5.75 1.37
C VAL A 236 -0.88 -6.99 0.50
N LEU A 237 0.09 -7.31 -0.37
CA LEU A 237 0.06 -8.51 -1.20
C LEU A 237 0.06 -9.79 -0.35
N GLY A 238 0.79 -9.81 0.77
CA GLY A 238 0.80 -10.93 1.72
C GLY A 238 -0.55 -11.13 2.41
N GLY A 239 -1.21 -10.06 2.82
CA GLY A 239 -2.56 -10.10 3.39
C GLY A 239 -3.59 -10.62 2.40
N LEU A 240 -3.56 -10.10 1.17
CA LEU A 240 -4.43 -10.57 0.08
C LEU A 240 -4.18 -12.05 -0.25
N ALA A 241 -2.93 -12.47 -0.37
CA ALA A 241 -2.57 -13.87 -0.66
C ALA A 241 -3.06 -14.83 0.43
N ARG A 242 -2.91 -14.42 1.70
CA ARG A 242 -3.43 -15.17 2.85
C ARG A 242 -4.96 -15.26 2.81
N ALA A 243 -5.66 -14.16 2.47
CA ALA A 243 -7.11 -14.16 2.33
C ALA A 243 -7.61 -15.16 1.28
N VAL A 244 -6.96 -15.19 0.12
CA VAL A 244 -7.29 -16.13 -0.96
C VAL A 244 -7.10 -17.57 -0.49
N TYR A 245 -5.94 -17.89 0.11
CA TYR A 245 -5.63 -19.23 0.60
C TYR A 245 -6.63 -19.69 1.68
N GLU A 246 -6.84 -18.87 2.71
CA GLU A 246 -7.72 -19.21 3.83
C GLU A 246 -9.18 -19.36 3.40
N TYR A 247 -9.61 -18.60 2.39
CA TYR A 247 -10.96 -18.74 1.82
C TYR A 247 -11.11 -19.99 0.93
N THR A 248 -10.05 -20.35 0.22
CA THR A 248 -10.07 -21.51 -0.69
C THR A 248 -10.00 -22.85 0.07
N LEU A 249 -9.28 -22.91 1.19
CA LEU A 249 -9.04 -24.14 1.94
C LEU A 249 -10.33 -24.86 2.41
N PRO A 250 -11.33 -24.20 3.05
CA PRO A 250 -12.57 -24.87 3.43
C PRO A 250 -13.37 -25.32 2.20
N TYR A 251 -13.44 -24.49 1.15
CA TYR A 251 -14.17 -24.84 -0.06
C TYR A 251 -13.70 -26.16 -0.68
N VAL A 252 -12.40 -26.39 -0.82
CA VAL A 252 -11.88 -27.62 -1.43
C VAL A 252 -12.06 -28.85 -0.54
N LYS A 253 -12.23 -28.67 0.78
CA LYS A 253 -12.55 -29.75 1.72
C LYS A 253 -14.02 -30.17 1.64
N GLU A 254 -14.91 -29.27 1.27
CA GLU A 254 -16.36 -29.46 1.23
C GLU A 254 -16.89 -29.78 -0.17
N ARG A 255 -16.28 -29.18 -1.21
CA ARG A 255 -16.73 -29.37 -2.59
C ARG A 255 -16.51 -30.77 -3.09
N VAL A 256 -17.59 -31.48 -3.32
CA VAL A 256 -17.58 -32.85 -3.85
C VAL A 256 -17.71 -32.85 -5.36
N VAL A 257 -16.80 -33.57 -6.05
CA VAL A 257 -16.81 -33.81 -7.49
C VAL A 257 -16.37 -35.26 -7.73
N HIS A 258 -17.13 -35.99 -8.53
CA HIS A 258 -16.90 -37.46 -8.74
C HIS A 258 -16.87 -38.27 -7.46
N GLY A 259 -17.78 -37.99 -6.52
CA GLY A 259 -18.02 -38.79 -5.32
C GLY A 259 -17.07 -38.51 -4.14
N GLU A 260 -16.12 -37.57 -4.26
CA GLU A 260 -15.22 -37.20 -3.15
C GLU A 260 -14.89 -35.72 -3.13
N PRO A 261 -14.49 -35.15 -1.96
CA PRO A 261 -13.99 -33.79 -1.87
C PRO A 261 -12.81 -33.53 -2.83
N ILE A 262 -12.83 -32.41 -3.52
CA ILE A 262 -11.76 -32.09 -4.50
C ILE A 262 -10.38 -31.96 -3.83
N GLY A 263 -10.32 -31.59 -2.55
CA GLY A 263 -9.09 -31.53 -1.76
C GLY A 263 -8.36 -32.89 -1.60
N ARG A 264 -9.04 -34.02 -1.87
CA ARG A 264 -8.41 -35.34 -1.90
C ARG A 264 -7.63 -35.62 -3.17
N LYS A 265 -7.87 -34.83 -4.23
CA LYS A 265 -7.10 -34.95 -5.46
C LYS A 265 -5.68 -34.41 -5.24
N GLN A 266 -4.66 -35.21 -5.54
CA GLN A 266 -3.26 -34.85 -5.32
C GLN A 266 -2.90 -33.47 -5.96
N ALA A 267 -3.35 -33.20 -7.18
CA ALA A 267 -3.11 -31.95 -7.86
C ALA A 267 -3.69 -30.74 -7.10
N VAL A 268 -4.86 -30.87 -6.49
CA VAL A 268 -5.48 -29.82 -5.65
C VAL A 268 -4.73 -29.66 -4.33
N ALA A 269 -4.38 -30.78 -3.68
CA ALA A 269 -3.64 -30.75 -2.42
C ALA A 269 -2.27 -30.08 -2.57
N PHE A 270 -1.55 -30.33 -3.65
CA PHE A 270 -0.25 -29.70 -3.93
C PHE A 270 -0.39 -28.20 -4.23
N LYS A 271 -1.39 -27.78 -5.01
CA LYS A 271 -1.67 -26.36 -5.21
C LYS A 271 -1.92 -25.63 -3.90
N LEU A 272 -2.73 -26.20 -2.99
CA LEU A 272 -2.96 -25.62 -1.67
C LEU A 272 -1.69 -25.55 -0.82
N ALA A 273 -0.85 -26.58 -0.86
CA ALA A 273 0.43 -26.57 -0.16
C ALA A 273 1.34 -25.45 -0.70
N ASP A 274 1.44 -25.32 -2.03
CA ASP A 274 2.22 -24.24 -2.67
C ASP A 274 1.68 -22.86 -2.32
N MET A 275 0.34 -22.66 -2.33
CA MET A 275 -0.29 -21.40 -1.92
C MET A 275 0.05 -21.05 -0.47
N HIS A 276 -0.02 -22.03 0.43
CA HIS A 276 0.31 -21.83 1.84
C HIS A 276 1.79 -21.44 2.05
N ILE A 277 2.69 -22.18 1.41
CA ILE A 277 4.13 -21.92 1.48
C ILE A 277 4.43 -20.51 0.95
N ALA A 278 3.89 -20.17 -0.22
CA ALA A 278 4.13 -18.88 -0.84
C ALA A 278 3.55 -17.70 -0.02
N ALA A 279 2.33 -17.82 0.52
CA ALA A 279 1.73 -16.80 1.37
C ALA A 279 2.56 -16.53 2.64
N ASN A 280 3.06 -17.59 3.29
CA ASN A 280 3.95 -17.46 4.44
C ASN A 280 5.31 -16.86 4.04
N ALA A 281 5.87 -17.26 2.91
CA ALA A 281 7.13 -16.70 2.42
C ALA A 281 7.02 -15.21 2.11
N ILE A 282 5.90 -14.73 1.52
CA ILE A 282 5.63 -13.30 1.34
C ILE A 282 5.65 -12.59 2.70
N ARG A 283 4.89 -13.10 3.68
CA ARG A 283 4.81 -12.51 5.02
C ARG A 283 6.19 -12.38 5.66
N TRP A 284 6.96 -13.47 5.72
CA TRP A 284 8.24 -13.49 6.42
C TRP A 284 9.32 -12.67 5.72
N THR A 285 9.36 -12.67 4.39
CA THR A 285 10.29 -11.83 3.63
C THR A 285 9.95 -10.34 3.78
N GLY A 286 8.66 -10.00 3.84
CA GLY A 286 8.20 -8.63 4.12
C GLY A 286 8.58 -8.16 5.52
N LEU A 287 8.32 -8.97 6.55
CA LEU A 287 8.70 -8.65 7.94
C LEU A 287 10.22 -8.53 8.12
N ARG A 288 10.98 -9.42 7.47
CA ARG A 288 12.43 -9.32 7.45
C ARG A 288 12.90 -7.99 6.83
N ALA A 289 12.33 -7.62 5.67
CA ALA A 289 12.67 -6.36 5.02
C ALA A 289 12.31 -5.15 5.89
N ALA A 290 11.18 -5.20 6.61
CA ALA A 290 10.77 -4.17 7.56
C ALA A 290 11.75 -4.04 8.73
N ALA A 291 12.13 -5.14 9.37
CA ALA A 291 13.09 -5.15 10.47
C ALA A 291 14.49 -4.68 10.02
N GLU A 292 14.91 -5.05 8.81
CA GLU A 292 16.15 -4.55 8.23
C GLU A 292 16.10 -3.04 7.97
N LEU A 293 14.96 -2.49 7.50
CA LEU A 293 14.80 -1.05 7.29
C LEU A 293 14.81 -0.27 8.61
N ASP A 294 14.26 -0.82 9.68
CA ASP A 294 14.28 -0.21 11.02
C ASP A 294 15.70 -0.19 11.63
N SER A 295 16.50 -1.24 11.39
CA SER A 295 17.84 -1.37 11.93
C SER A 295 18.95 -0.79 11.02
N ASN A 296 18.75 -0.79 9.70
CA ASN A 296 19.72 -0.34 8.71
C ASN A 296 19.03 0.40 7.55
N PRO A 297 19.10 1.73 7.51
CA PRO A 297 18.50 2.53 6.45
C PRO A 297 18.98 2.23 5.03
N GLU A 298 20.10 1.53 4.87
CA GLU A 298 20.68 1.15 3.57
C GLU A 298 20.20 -0.21 3.03
N ALA A 299 19.22 -0.86 3.69
CA ALA A 299 18.74 -2.22 3.39
C ALA A 299 17.85 -2.35 2.12
N ALA A 300 17.93 -1.44 1.18
CA ALA A 300 17.11 -1.34 -0.05
C ALA A 300 17.00 -2.63 -0.88
N ARG A 301 18.02 -3.47 -0.87
CA ARG A 301 18.02 -4.71 -1.66
C ARG A 301 16.94 -5.68 -1.18
N THR A 302 16.79 -5.84 0.13
CA THR A 302 15.83 -6.79 0.72
C THR A 302 14.39 -6.34 0.47
N ALA A 303 14.08 -5.05 0.64
CA ALA A 303 12.76 -4.49 0.33
C ALA A 303 12.35 -4.74 -1.14
N ARG A 304 13.26 -4.50 -2.06
CA ARG A 304 13.03 -4.71 -3.51
C ARG A 304 12.81 -6.18 -3.85
N LEU A 305 13.61 -7.09 -3.27
CA LEU A 305 13.46 -8.53 -3.52
C LEU A 305 12.17 -9.08 -2.91
N ALA A 306 11.81 -8.65 -1.70
CA ALA A 306 10.58 -9.05 -1.03
C ALA A 306 9.36 -8.62 -1.86
N GLN A 307 9.31 -7.37 -2.32
CA GLN A 307 8.22 -6.85 -3.13
C GLN A 307 8.09 -7.59 -4.48
N ARG A 308 9.21 -7.84 -5.16
CA ARG A 308 9.17 -8.57 -6.43
C ARG A 308 8.63 -9.99 -6.24
N TYR A 309 9.08 -10.70 -5.22
CA TYR A 309 8.59 -12.02 -4.87
C TYR A 309 7.10 -11.98 -4.52
N ALA A 310 6.68 -11.02 -3.70
CA ALA A 310 5.28 -10.87 -3.30
C ALA A 310 4.36 -10.60 -4.50
N ALA A 311 4.77 -9.73 -5.42
CA ALA A 311 4.00 -9.41 -6.63
C ALA A 311 3.74 -10.64 -7.52
N GLU A 312 4.77 -11.47 -7.72
CA GLU A 312 4.67 -12.69 -8.50
C GLU A 312 3.82 -13.76 -7.80
N GLN A 313 4.09 -14.03 -6.53
CA GLN A 313 3.44 -15.11 -5.81
C GLN A 313 1.99 -14.79 -5.42
N ALA A 314 1.67 -13.56 -5.02
CA ALA A 314 0.30 -13.17 -4.70
C ALA A 314 -0.62 -13.26 -5.93
N LEU A 315 -0.13 -12.86 -7.09
CA LEU A 315 -0.88 -13.02 -8.34
C LEU A 315 -1.12 -14.50 -8.67
N LYS A 316 -0.10 -15.35 -8.52
CA LYS A 316 -0.23 -16.79 -8.72
C LYS A 316 -1.24 -17.41 -7.74
N ILE A 317 -1.19 -17.04 -6.46
CA ILE A 317 -2.14 -17.51 -5.44
C ILE A 317 -3.56 -17.07 -5.79
N ALA A 318 -3.75 -15.82 -6.23
CA ALA A 318 -5.07 -15.32 -6.62
C ALA A 318 -5.62 -16.06 -7.84
N ASP A 319 -4.79 -16.36 -8.83
CA ASP A 319 -5.16 -17.17 -10.02
C ASP A 319 -5.56 -18.59 -9.59
N GLU A 320 -4.75 -19.27 -8.78
CA GLU A 320 -5.06 -20.61 -8.28
C GLU A 320 -6.34 -20.66 -7.43
N GLY A 321 -6.62 -19.60 -6.65
CA GLY A 321 -7.89 -19.46 -5.94
C GLY A 321 -9.08 -19.48 -6.90
N VAL A 322 -9.04 -18.70 -7.97
CA VAL A 322 -10.08 -18.69 -9.01
C VAL A 322 -10.19 -20.08 -9.68
N GLN A 323 -9.06 -20.71 -10.03
CA GLN A 323 -9.03 -22.02 -10.67
C GLN A 323 -9.66 -23.12 -9.77
N LEU A 324 -9.35 -23.12 -8.49
CA LEU A 324 -9.85 -24.12 -7.54
C LEU A 324 -11.35 -23.99 -7.27
N PHE A 325 -11.93 -22.80 -7.41
CA PHE A 325 -13.37 -22.56 -7.37
C PHE A 325 -14.07 -22.91 -8.69
N GLY A 326 -13.34 -23.09 -9.79
CA GLY A 326 -13.90 -23.34 -11.11
C GLY A 326 -14.84 -22.21 -11.54
N GLY A 327 -16.05 -22.54 -12.06
CA GLY A 327 -17.00 -21.52 -12.47
C GLY A 327 -17.40 -20.53 -11.38
N TYR A 328 -17.43 -20.95 -10.14
CA TYR A 328 -17.71 -20.08 -8.99
C TYR A 328 -16.61 -19.04 -8.73
N GLY A 329 -15.39 -19.27 -9.19
CA GLY A 329 -14.29 -18.31 -9.06
C GLY A 329 -14.46 -17.05 -9.88
N PHE A 330 -15.32 -17.06 -10.89
CA PHE A 330 -15.57 -15.94 -11.81
C PHE A 330 -16.84 -15.13 -11.50
N ILE A 331 -17.70 -15.62 -10.61
CA ILE A 331 -18.96 -14.92 -10.28
C ILE A 331 -18.77 -14.01 -9.07
N ARG A 332 -19.58 -12.94 -9.02
CA ARG A 332 -19.40 -11.88 -8.02
C ARG A 332 -19.86 -12.23 -6.60
N GLU A 333 -20.61 -13.31 -6.44
CA GLU A 333 -21.03 -13.84 -5.15
C GLU A 333 -19.84 -14.34 -4.30
N TYR A 334 -18.73 -14.66 -4.95
CA TYR A 334 -17.48 -15.05 -4.30
C TYR A 334 -16.42 -13.96 -4.49
N PRO A 335 -15.51 -13.77 -3.54
CA PRO A 335 -14.54 -12.67 -3.60
C PRO A 335 -13.35 -12.91 -4.54
N LEU A 336 -13.18 -14.14 -5.07
CA LEU A 336 -11.95 -14.57 -5.76
C LEU A 336 -11.63 -13.72 -7.00
N GLU A 337 -12.63 -13.41 -7.84
CA GLU A 337 -12.42 -12.60 -9.04
C GLU A 337 -11.99 -11.16 -8.70
N MET A 338 -12.55 -10.59 -7.63
CA MET A 338 -12.17 -9.26 -7.13
C MET A 338 -10.72 -9.30 -6.60
N TRP A 339 -10.38 -10.31 -5.81
CA TRP A 339 -9.02 -10.46 -5.29
C TRP A 339 -7.99 -10.69 -6.40
N TYR A 340 -8.35 -11.47 -7.43
CA TYR A 340 -7.50 -11.64 -8.62
C TYR A 340 -7.26 -10.30 -9.33
N ARG A 341 -8.31 -9.51 -9.57
CA ARG A 341 -8.20 -8.17 -10.18
C ARG A 341 -7.32 -7.24 -9.33
N ASN A 342 -7.50 -7.28 -8.02
CA ASN A 342 -6.70 -6.49 -7.08
C ASN A 342 -5.23 -6.95 -7.08
N ALA A 343 -4.97 -8.25 -6.98
CA ALA A 343 -3.62 -8.80 -7.07
C ALA A 343 -2.92 -8.43 -8.39
N ARG A 344 -3.64 -8.51 -9.52
CA ARG A 344 -3.10 -8.12 -10.82
C ARG A 344 -2.76 -6.63 -10.88
N SER A 345 -3.62 -5.77 -10.35
CA SER A 345 -3.37 -4.32 -10.31
C SER A 345 -2.17 -3.97 -9.44
N LEU A 346 -2.02 -4.64 -8.29
CA LEU A 346 -0.90 -4.40 -7.37
C LEU A 346 0.41 -5.00 -7.88
N SER A 347 0.38 -6.12 -8.61
CA SER A 347 1.59 -6.83 -9.07
C SER A 347 2.44 -6.05 -10.07
N VAL A 348 1.90 -5.01 -10.69
CA VAL A 348 2.61 -4.16 -11.66
C VAL A 348 3.18 -2.87 -11.03
N LEU A 349 2.97 -2.66 -9.74
CA LEU A 349 3.49 -1.49 -9.02
C LEU A 349 4.91 -1.76 -8.49
N ASP A 350 5.73 -0.72 -8.40
CA ASP A 350 7.01 -0.72 -7.67
C ASP A 350 6.84 0.12 -6.41
N GLY A 351 6.34 -0.50 -5.37
CA GLY A 351 5.91 0.15 -4.15
C GLY A 351 4.48 0.69 -4.24
N LEU A 352 3.91 1.01 -3.09
CA LEU A 352 2.71 1.82 -3.01
C LEU A 352 3.11 3.29 -3.05
N ALA A 353 2.26 4.14 -3.61
CA ALA A 353 2.42 5.56 -3.44
C ALA A 353 2.21 5.88 -1.95
N GLY A 354 3.22 5.66 -1.16
CA GLY A 354 3.26 6.00 0.24
C GLY A 354 3.18 4.85 1.25
N VAL A 355 4.28 4.67 1.96
CA VAL A 355 4.36 4.14 3.34
C VAL A 355 5.59 4.66 4.05
#